data_cbdb978d213aca9249ed1d2ba1407615
#
_entry.id   cbdb978d213aca9249ed1d2ba1407615
#
_cell.length_a   1.000
_cell.length_b   1.000
_cell.length_c   1.000
_cell.angle_alpha   90.00
_cell.angle_beta   90.00
_cell.angle_gamma   90.00
#
_symmetry.space_group_name_H-M   'P 1'
#
loop_
_entity.id
_entity.type
_entity.pdbx_description
1 polymer ?
#
loop_
_entity_poly.entity_id
_entity_poly.type
_entity_poly.pdbx_seq_one_letter_code
_entity_poly.pdbx_strand_id
1 'polypeptide(L)'
;MSDGNPTPGIFDGMAAYRVPKFNEGIVLIRNHENRERADEITVQVPADKVYDPLTVAGNTKVVVSKSLDVVDSYAVLGGTSTNCAGGQMPWGSWVTCEEVFKDGEQPHGYSFEIPADATGPVDPVPIKQAGRFSHEACVWFDGALYETEDRSVNAALYRYVPDQNVRAAGQLAQSTGVLQALAVAGAPNYDTRTGQTVGAVLDIEWVDIDEPDPATDTVREEAQSKGAAPFERQEGMWVGGGKVYFDCTTGGDAGLGQIWEVDPIASTMTLIYESPGEEELKNPDNIVVTPFGHLFLQEDSSPPQFVRGLTPDGMIYDFCRSETNDTEFAGGCFDPSGRIFFVNQQGDRPTPEAVTYAITGPWRAVRGG
;
A
#
# COMPACT_ATOMS: atom_id res chain seq x y z
N MET A 1 16.40 14.31 -10.94
CA MET A 1 15.60 15.07 -9.95
C MET A 1 16.17 16.47 -9.78
N SER A 2 15.45 17.39 -9.14
CA SER A 2 15.90 18.77 -8.93
C SER A 2 17.11 18.89 -8.00
N ASP A 3 17.33 17.89 -7.15
CA ASP A 3 18.51 17.79 -6.26
C ASP A 3 19.79 17.36 -6.98
N GLY A 4 19.70 17.10 -8.29
CA GLY A 4 20.82 16.66 -9.13
C GLY A 4 21.07 15.17 -9.16
N ASN A 5 20.35 14.38 -8.36
CA ASN A 5 20.43 12.93 -8.37
C ASN A 5 19.60 12.33 -9.53
N PRO A 6 19.96 11.15 -10.05
CA PRO A 6 19.09 10.44 -10.99
C PRO A 6 17.76 10.08 -10.32
N THR A 7 16.70 9.97 -11.11
CA THR A 7 15.43 9.44 -10.62
C THR A 7 15.56 7.93 -10.44
N PRO A 8 15.33 7.38 -9.25
CA PRO A 8 15.25 5.93 -9.07
C PRO A 8 14.10 5.36 -9.89
N GLY A 9 14.19 4.11 -10.30
CA GLY A 9 13.13 3.40 -11.00
C GLY A 9 12.18 2.67 -10.04
N ILE A 10 11.47 1.70 -10.57
CA ILE A 10 10.57 0.79 -9.83
C ILE A 10 9.58 1.60 -8.98
N PHE A 11 8.73 2.36 -9.68
CA PHE A 11 7.74 3.22 -9.03
C PHE A 11 6.58 2.40 -8.48
N ASP A 12 6.31 2.56 -7.21
CA ASP A 12 5.28 1.81 -6.53
C ASP A 12 4.32 2.72 -5.73
N GLY A 13 3.90 2.32 -4.53
CA GLY A 13 2.95 3.03 -3.69
C GLY A 13 3.12 4.53 -3.67
N MET A 14 2.01 5.24 -3.75
CA MET A 14 2.04 6.70 -3.87
C MET A 14 0.81 7.35 -3.24
N ALA A 15 0.99 8.56 -2.69
CA ALA A 15 -0.12 9.40 -2.29
C ALA A 15 0.06 10.85 -2.74
N ALA A 16 -1.08 11.52 -2.93
CA ALA A 16 -1.15 12.90 -3.36
C ALA A 16 -1.68 13.82 -2.24
N TYR A 17 -0.98 14.94 -2.01
CA TYR A 17 -1.29 15.88 -0.94
C TYR A 17 -1.40 17.31 -1.47
N ARG A 18 -2.18 18.15 -0.77
CA ARG A 18 -2.12 19.60 -0.89
C ARG A 18 -1.44 20.16 0.35
N VAL A 19 -0.25 20.69 0.16
CA VAL A 19 0.52 21.30 1.23
C VAL A 19 0.66 22.80 0.95
N PRO A 20 0.15 23.68 1.83
CA PRO A 20 0.15 25.15 1.59
C PRO A 20 1.53 25.72 1.25
N LYS A 21 2.58 25.16 1.83
CA LYS A 21 3.99 25.52 1.61
C LYS A 21 4.44 25.43 0.14
N PHE A 22 3.80 24.59 -0.66
CA PHE A 22 4.15 24.35 -2.07
C PHE A 22 3.22 25.11 -3.06
N ASN A 23 2.81 26.33 -2.73
CA ASN A 23 2.10 27.26 -3.61
C ASN A 23 0.89 26.64 -4.34
N GLU A 24 0.03 25.94 -3.61
CA GLU A 24 -1.15 25.26 -4.16
C GLU A 24 -0.82 24.13 -5.19
N GLY A 25 0.42 23.73 -5.32
CA GLY A 25 0.82 22.54 -6.06
C GLY A 25 0.32 21.26 -5.40
N ILE A 26 0.39 20.16 -6.14
CA ILE A 26 0.17 18.81 -5.62
C ILE A 26 1.52 18.22 -5.26
N VAL A 27 1.62 17.65 -4.08
CA VAL A 27 2.78 16.88 -3.60
C VAL A 27 2.48 15.42 -3.76
N LEU A 28 3.30 14.69 -4.50
CA LEU A 28 3.30 13.24 -4.55
C LEU A 28 4.45 12.73 -3.70
N ILE A 29 4.19 11.75 -2.83
CA ILE A 29 5.22 10.93 -2.20
C ILE A 29 5.11 9.56 -2.84
N ARG A 30 6.23 9.07 -3.40
CA ARG A 30 6.27 7.87 -4.21
C ARG A 30 7.35 6.93 -3.72
N ASN A 31 7.00 5.67 -3.61
CA ASN A 31 7.89 4.57 -3.26
C ASN A 31 8.78 4.16 -4.45
N HIS A 32 9.90 3.56 -4.12
CA HIS A 32 10.80 2.90 -5.06
C HIS A 32 11.08 1.50 -4.52
N GLU A 33 10.48 0.51 -5.16
CA GLU A 33 10.54 -0.89 -4.76
C GLU A 33 11.85 -1.56 -5.19
N ASN A 34 12.96 -0.93 -4.89
CA ASN A 34 14.29 -1.44 -5.22
C ASN A 34 14.68 -2.61 -4.29
N ARG A 35 15.25 -3.66 -4.88
CA ARG A 35 15.57 -4.94 -4.22
C ARG A 35 17.08 -5.25 -4.20
N GLU A 36 17.96 -4.23 -4.20
CA GLU A 36 19.42 -4.31 -4.18
C GLU A 36 20.02 -5.07 -5.39
N ARG A 37 19.39 -4.98 -6.56
CA ARG A 37 19.95 -5.52 -7.79
C ARG A 37 20.99 -4.56 -8.37
N ALA A 38 21.99 -5.11 -9.07
CA ALA A 38 23.17 -4.36 -9.50
C ALA A 38 22.90 -3.18 -10.46
N ASP A 39 21.76 -3.16 -11.10
CA ASP A 39 21.33 -2.14 -12.08
C ASP A 39 20.32 -1.15 -11.49
N GLU A 40 19.93 -1.29 -10.24
CA GLU A 40 19.01 -0.37 -9.57
C GLU A 40 19.70 0.93 -9.14
N ILE A 41 18.99 2.04 -9.30
CA ILE A 41 19.46 3.34 -8.88
C ILE A 41 19.09 3.57 -7.41
N THR A 42 20.07 3.72 -6.56
CA THR A 42 19.88 3.99 -5.13
C THR A 42 19.12 5.31 -4.92
N VAL A 43 18.15 5.32 -4.02
CA VAL A 43 17.53 6.53 -3.49
C VAL A 43 18.54 7.24 -2.59
N GLN A 44 19.15 8.31 -3.12
CA GLN A 44 20.28 8.97 -2.47
C GLN A 44 19.83 10.02 -1.46
N VAL A 45 20.21 9.86 -0.22
CA VAL A 45 20.03 10.81 0.88
C VAL A 45 21.38 11.05 1.59
N PRO A 46 21.53 12.14 2.38
CA PRO A 46 22.73 12.34 3.20
C PRO A 46 23.00 11.13 4.11
N ALA A 47 24.29 10.83 4.36
CA ALA A 47 24.70 9.63 5.10
C ALA A 47 24.11 9.51 6.51
N ASP A 48 23.82 10.64 7.15
CA ASP A 48 23.15 10.71 8.47
C ASP A 48 21.62 10.50 8.41
N LYS A 49 21.07 10.33 7.21
CA LYS A 49 19.65 10.08 6.92
C LYS A 49 19.41 8.72 6.27
N VAL A 50 20.43 7.91 6.09
CA VAL A 50 20.33 6.55 5.56
C VAL A 50 19.96 5.60 6.68
N TYR A 51 18.93 4.77 6.49
CA TYR A 51 18.56 3.75 7.47
C TYR A 51 19.57 2.61 7.52
N ASP A 52 19.83 1.98 6.38
CA ASP A 52 20.85 0.95 6.22
C ASP A 52 21.69 1.27 4.96
N PRO A 53 23.02 1.40 5.09
CA PRO A 53 23.89 1.70 3.94
C PRO A 53 24.02 0.55 2.94
N LEU A 54 23.54 -0.65 3.27
CA LEU A 54 23.56 -1.83 2.38
C LEU A 54 22.34 -1.89 1.45
N THR A 55 21.35 -1.02 1.64
CA THR A 55 20.10 -1.04 0.87
C THR A 55 19.95 0.18 -0.02
N VAL A 56 19.08 0.09 -1.02
CA VAL A 56 19.00 1.05 -2.13
C VAL A 56 17.62 1.69 -2.31
N ALA A 57 16.60 1.17 -1.63
CA ALA A 57 15.23 1.65 -1.75
C ALA A 57 14.97 2.93 -0.94
N GLY A 58 13.77 3.42 -1.02
CA GLY A 58 13.30 4.61 -0.33
C GLY A 58 12.18 5.32 -1.07
N ASN A 59 12.06 6.62 -0.79
CA ASN A 59 10.97 7.43 -1.31
C ASN A 59 11.47 8.73 -1.94
N THR A 60 10.78 9.14 -3.02
CA THR A 60 10.94 10.48 -3.59
C THR A 60 9.68 11.31 -3.41
N LYS A 61 9.88 12.62 -3.33
CA LYS A 61 8.82 13.61 -3.41
C LYS A 61 8.86 14.26 -4.78
N VAL A 62 7.68 14.42 -5.39
CA VAL A 62 7.49 15.17 -6.62
C VAL A 62 6.46 16.27 -6.37
N VAL A 63 6.82 17.51 -6.67
CA VAL A 63 5.90 18.65 -6.58
C VAL A 63 5.42 18.99 -7.98
N VAL A 64 4.11 18.98 -8.17
CA VAL A 64 3.46 19.20 -9.46
C VAL A 64 2.66 20.50 -9.39
N SER A 65 2.81 21.35 -10.40
CA SER A 65 2.07 22.61 -10.54
C SER A 65 0.58 22.38 -10.84
N LYS A 66 -0.22 23.44 -10.86
CA LYS A 66 -1.63 23.37 -11.32
C LYS A 66 -1.79 22.95 -12.79
N SER A 67 -0.76 23.19 -13.61
CA SER A 67 -0.70 22.76 -15.02
C SER A 67 -0.14 21.35 -15.20
N LEU A 68 0.14 20.64 -14.09
CA LEU A 68 0.71 19.30 -14.06
C LEU A 68 2.18 19.22 -14.51
N ASP A 69 2.89 20.35 -14.51
CA ASP A 69 4.33 20.36 -14.72
C ASP A 69 5.06 19.98 -13.41
N VAL A 70 6.09 19.15 -13.49
CA VAL A 70 6.97 18.88 -12.36
C VAL A 70 7.80 20.13 -12.08
N VAL A 71 7.64 20.71 -10.91
CA VAL A 71 8.35 21.94 -10.49
C VAL A 71 9.46 21.67 -9.49
N ASP A 72 9.40 20.53 -8.80
CA ASP A 72 10.46 20.09 -7.89
C ASP A 72 10.42 18.57 -7.70
N SER A 73 11.58 17.94 -7.44
CA SER A 73 11.66 16.52 -7.13
C SER A 73 12.97 16.20 -6.39
N TYR A 74 12.87 15.42 -5.29
CA TYR A 74 14.00 15.05 -4.45
C TYR A 74 13.71 13.83 -3.59
N ALA A 75 14.76 13.16 -3.11
CA ALA A 75 14.64 12.07 -2.16
C ALA A 75 14.18 12.55 -0.78
N VAL A 76 13.33 11.78 -0.09
CA VAL A 76 12.81 12.11 1.24
C VAL A 76 13.01 11.01 2.27
N LEU A 77 13.27 9.77 1.84
CA LEU A 77 13.65 8.64 2.69
C LEU A 77 14.62 7.78 1.89
N GLY A 78 15.64 7.20 2.52
CA GLY A 78 16.58 6.32 1.85
C GLY A 78 17.23 5.31 2.80
N GLY A 79 17.80 4.26 2.21
CA GLY A 79 18.39 3.17 2.98
C GLY A 79 17.35 2.19 3.53
N THR A 80 16.14 2.20 3.05
CA THR A 80 15.13 1.18 3.26
C THR A 80 15.21 0.12 2.15
N SER A 81 14.40 -0.93 2.21
CA SER A 81 14.43 -2.02 1.24
C SER A 81 13.04 -2.37 0.75
N THR A 82 12.91 -2.57 -0.57
CA THR A 82 11.66 -3.06 -1.17
C THR A 82 10.45 -2.24 -0.67
N ASN A 83 10.48 -0.91 -0.86
CA ASN A 83 9.35 -0.08 -0.51
C ASN A 83 8.24 -0.27 -1.55
N CYS A 84 7.31 -1.18 -1.28
CA CYS A 84 6.21 -1.51 -2.17
C CYS A 84 5.06 -0.53 -2.01
N ALA A 85 3.98 -0.87 -1.32
CA ALA A 85 2.90 0.08 -1.10
C ALA A 85 3.03 0.84 0.24
N GLY A 86 1.93 1.17 0.85
CA GLY A 86 1.85 1.95 2.09
C GLY A 86 0.49 2.61 2.26
N GLY A 87 0.45 3.72 3.00
CA GLY A 87 -0.82 4.38 3.27
C GLY A 87 -0.77 5.87 3.57
N GLN A 88 -1.84 6.56 3.17
CA GLN A 88 -2.03 7.97 3.46
C GLN A 88 -2.62 8.17 4.86
N MET A 89 -1.90 8.91 5.71
CA MET A 89 -2.35 9.20 7.07
C MET A 89 -3.18 10.49 7.13
N PRO A 90 -4.23 10.55 7.96
CA PRO A 90 -5.14 11.71 8.01
C PRO A 90 -4.50 13.01 8.52
N TRP A 91 -3.34 12.93 9.17
CA TRP A 91 -2.56 14.09 9.61
C TRP A 91 -1.56 14.61 8.57
N GLY A 92 -1.61 14.09 7.32
CA GLY A 92 -0.84 14.59 6.19
C GLY A 92 0.56 14.01 6.11
N SER A 93 0.71 12.71 6.35
CA SER A 93 1.93 11.95 6.06
C SER A 93 1.62 10.70 5.24
N TRP A 94 2.67 10.13 4.67
CA TRP A 94 2.70 8.83 4.02
C TRP A 94 3.43 7.84 4.93
N VAL A 95 2.84 6.68 5.16
CA VAL A 95 3.54 5.54 5.72
C VAL A 95 3.92 4.61 4.59
N THR A 96 5.22 4.41 4.38
CA THR A 96 5.77 3.49 3.39
C THR A 96 6.10 2.17 4.05
N CYS A 97 5.90 1.08 3.33
CA CYS A 97 6.02 -0.29 3.82
C CYS A 97 7.21 -1.00 3.16
N GLU A 98 8.02 -1.72 3.95
CA GLU A 98 9.04 -2.64 3.45
C GLU A 98 8.45 -4.03 3.22
N GLU A 99 8.30 -4.42 1.96
CA GLU A 99 7.82 -5.76 1.56
C GLU A 99 8.96 -6.78 1.61
N VAL A 100 9.59 -6.88 2.76
CA VAL A 100 10.72 -7.79 2.99
C VAL A 100 10.88 -8.10 4.47
N PHE A 101 11.37 -9.30 4.79
CA PHE A 101 11.91 -9.62 6.11
C PHE A 101 13.38 -10.04 5.94
N LYS A 102 14.30 -9.19 6.35
CA LYS A 102 15.74 -9.50 6.27
C LYS A 102 16.56 -8.72 7.31
N ASP A 103 17.79 -9.15 7.53
CA ASP A 103 18.78 -8.43 8.30
C ASP A 103 19.85 -7.85 7.37
N GLY A 104 20.24 -6.60 7.63
CA GLY A 104 21.37 -5.88 7.03
C GLY A 104 22.30 -5.39 8.14
N GLU A 105 22.83 -4.15 8.05
CA GLU A 105 23.39 -3.45 9.20
C GLU A 105 22.27 -3.02 10.17
N GLN A 106 21.05 -2.87 9.65
CA GLN A 106 19.82 -2.71 10.41
C GLN A 106 18.84 -3.83 10.06
N PRO A 107 17.90 -4.18 10.95
CA PRO A 107 16.82 -5.10 10.61
C PRO A 107 15.79 -4.41 9.72
N HIS A 108 15.24 -5.13 8.73
CA HIS A 108 14.22 -4.70 7.79
C HIS A 108 12.92 -5.51 7.96
N GLY A 109 11.84 -4.99 7.38
CA GLY A 109 10.47 -5.50 7.48
C GLY A 109 9.60 -4.60 8.33
N TYR A 110 9.78 -3.28 8.19
CA TYR A 110 9.05 -2.26 8.94
C TYR A 110 8.37 -1.26 8.02
N SER A 111 7.47 -0.49 8.63
CA SER A 111 6.90 0.71 8.03
C SER A 111 7.61 1.97 8.54
N PHE A 112 7.69 3.01 7.69
CA PHE A 112 8.32 4.30 7.99
C PHE A 112 7.39 5.46 7.61
N GLU A 113 7.44 6.56 8.36
CA GLU A 113 6.54 7.69 8.14
C GLU A 113 7.26 8.91 7.54
N ILE A 114 6.65 9.51 6.51
CA ILE A 114 7.16 10.67 5.77
C ILE A 114 6.11 11.78 5.79
N PRO A 115 6.34 12.91 6.49
CA PRO A 115 5.43 14.06 6.43
C PRO A 115 5.36 14.65 5.01
N ALA A 116 4.14 14.95 4.54
CA ALA A 116 3.94 15.52 3.20
C ALA A 116 4.54 16.94 3.08
N ASP A 117 4.76 17.65 4.17
CA ASP A 117 5.37 18.98 4.20
C ASP A 117 6.90 18.96 4.36
N ALA A 118 7.54 17.79 4.48
CA ALA A 118 9.00 17.66 4.52
C ALA A 118 9.65 18.32 3.29
N THR A 119 10.73 19.05 3.48
CA THR A 119 11.47 19.77 2.42
C THR A 119 12.82 19.14 2.09
N GLY A 120 13.05 17.92 2.53
CA GLY A 120 14.25 17.13 2.34
C GLY A 120 14.14 15.81 3.09
N PRO A 121 15.21 15.03 3.11
CA PRO A 121 15.22 13.72 3.75
C PRO A 121 14.87 13.77 5.24
N VAL A 122 13.96 12.88 5.66
CA VAL A 122 13.54 12.71 7.05
C VAL A 122 14.46 11.71 7.78
N ASP A 123 14.38 11.67 9.12
CA ASP A 123 15.02 10.62 9.91
C ASP A 123 14.25 9.30 9.68
N PRO A 124 14.95 8.21 9.32
CA PRO A 124 14.31 6.92 9.05
C PRO A 124 14.02 6.17 10.36
N VAL A 125 12.87 6.43 10.96
CA VAL A 125 12.47 5.82 12.23
C VAL A 125 11.45 4.71 11.98
N PRO A 126 11.78 3.42 12.21
CA PRO A 126 10.85 2.32 11.98
C PRO A 126 9.71 2.31 13.01
N ILE A 127 8.50 1.96 12.57
CA ILE A 127 7.30 1.82 13.42
C ILE A 127 7.25 0.38 13.96
N LYS A 128 8.15 0.04 14.88
CA LYS A 128 8.38 -1.34 15.34
C LYS A 128 7.17 -2.00 15.98
N GLN A 129 6.31 -1.24 16.65
CA GLN A 129 5.13 -1.77 17.32
C GLN A 129 4.01 -2.17 16.33
N ALA A 130 4.09 -1.71 15.08
CA ALA A 130 3.23 -2.13 14.00
C ALA A 130 3.60 -3.50 13.40
N GLY A 131 4.70 -4.08 13.86
CA GLY A 131 5.15 -5.42 13.47
C GLY A 131 6.42 -5.42 12.64
N ARG A 132 7.05 -6.59 12.57
CA ARG A 132 8.17 -6.88 11.68
C ARG A 132 7.82 -8.07 10.79
N PHE A 133 7.43 -7.81 9.55
CA PHE A 133 7.04 -8.80 8.54
C PHE A 133 7.15 -8.19 7.13
N SER A 134 6.79 -8.90 6.09
CA SER A 134 6.72 -8.36 4.71
C SER A 134 5.49 -7.47 4.59
N HIS A 135 5.64 -6.19 4.95
CA HIS A 135 4.57 -5.20 4.87
C HIS A 135 4.29 -4.82 3.43
N GLU A 136 3.01 -4.77 3.08
CA GLU A 136 2.59 -4.32 1.76
C GLU A 136 1.91 -2.95 1.85
N ALA A 137 0.64 -2.86 2.19
CA ALA A 137 -0.09 -1.62 2.32
C ALA A 137 -0.56 -1.37 3.76
N CYS A 138 -0.94 -0.12 4.04
CA CYS A 138 -1.55 0.22 5.32
C CYS A 138 -2.58 1.34 5.21
N VAL A 139 -3.55 1.38 6.13
CA VAL A 139 -4.50 2.48 6.25
C VAL A 139 -4.77 2.81 7.71
N TRP A 140 -4.98 4.09 7.98
CA TRP A 140 -5.44 4.54 9.30
C TRP A 140 -6.95 4.66 9.33
N PHE A 141 -7.59 3.93 10.24
CA PHE A 141 -9.03 4.06 10.46
C PHE A 141 -9.39 3.77 11.92
N ASP A 142 -10.29 4.56 12.48
CA ASP A 142 -10.85 4.41 13.84
C ASP A 142 -9.82 4.17 14.95
N GLY A 143 -8.69 4.88 14.88
CA GLY A 143 -7.65 4.83 15.92
C GLY A 143 -6.65 3.68 15.78
N ALA A 144 -6.70 2.92 14.70
CA ALA A 144 -5.77 1.84 14.40
C ALA A 144 -5.13 1.98 13.01
N LEU A 145 -3.93 1.45 12.86
CA LEU A 145 -3.25 1.25 11.58
C LEU A 145 -3.51 -0.20 11.15
N TYR A 146 -4.26 -0.38 10.05
CA TYR A 146 -4.49 -1.67 9.42
C TYR A 146 -3.40 -1.94 8.41
N GLU A 147 -2.94 -3.20 8.29
CA GLU A 147 -1.76 -3.55 7.51
C GLU A 147 -1.95 -4.90 6.82
N THR A 148 -1.52 -5.00 5.56
CA THR A 148 -1.45 -6.23 4.79
C THR A 148 -0.05 -6.82 4.83
N GLU A 149 0.03 -8.14 4.66
CA GLU A 149 1.28 -8.91 4.56
C GLU A 149 1.29 -9.65 3.22
N ASP A 150 2.27 -9.40 2.34
CA ASP A 150 2.46 -10.28 1.20
C ASP A 150 3.24 -11.53 1.61
N ARG A 151 2.52 -12.62 1.67
CA ARG A 151 3.07 -13.98 1.80
C ARG A 151 2.16 -14.99 1.10
N SER A 152 2.76 -15.85 0.31
CA SER A 152 2.05 -16.98 -0.27
C SER A 152 1.60 -17.94 0.84
N VAL A 153 0.39 -18.41 0.70
CA VAL A 153 -0.25 -19.49 1.44
C VAL A 153 -0.79 -19.13 2.82
N ASN A 154 -0.24 -18.19 3.55
CA ASN A 154 -0.62 -18.00 4.95
C ASN A 154 -0.37 -16.58 5.50
N ALA A 155 -0.52 -15.56 4.67
CA ALA A 155 -0.53 -14.17 5.11
C ALA A 155 -1.58 -13.91 6.19
N ALA A 156 -1.40 -12.87 6.98
CA ALA A 156 -2.40 -12.43 7.94
C ALA A 156 -2.73 -10.94 7.77
N LEU A 157 -3.96 -10.56 8.05
CA LEU A 157 -4.36 -9.16 8.13
C LEU A 157 -4.14 -8.66 9.54
N TYR A 158 -3.42 -7.56 9.67
CA TYR A 158 -3.10 -7.00 10.98
C TYR A 158 -3.76 -5.65 11.22
N ARG A 159 -3.80 -5.26 12.50
CA ARG A 159 -3.97 -3.88 12.92
C ARG A 159 -3.08 -3.56 14.11
N TYR A 160 -2.42 -2.43 14.07
CA TYR A 160 -1.72 -1.86 15.22
C TYR A 160 -2.62 -0.84 15.92
N VAL A 161 -2.88 -1.03 17.19
CA VAL A 161 -3.71 -0.17 18.03
C VAL A 161 -2.80 0.56 19.03
N PRO A 162 -2.40 1.81 18.76
CA PRO A 162 -1.59 2.59 19.69
C PRO A 162 -2.38 2.90 20.98
N ASP A 163 -1.67 2.93 22.10
CA ASP A 163 -2.25 3.27 23.42
C ASP A 163 -2.50 4.77 23.61
N GLN A 164 -2.08 5.59 22.65
CA GLN A 164 -2.31 7.02 22.62
C GLN A 164 -3.00 7.45 21.33
N ASN A 165 -3.69 8.59 21.39
CA ASN A 165 -4.35 9.16 20.22
C ASN A 165 -3.34 9.80 19.27
N VAL A 166 -2.99 9.11 18.19
CA VAL A 166 -2.07 9.59 17.14
C VAL A 166 -2.76 10.63 16.28
N ARG A 167 -2.13 11.80 16.12
CA ARG A 167 -2.67 12.95 15.36
C ARG A 167 -1.61 13.73 14.58
N ALA A 168 -0.37 13.31 14.65
CA ALA A 168 0.76 13.98 14.00
C ALA A 168 1.83 12.97 13.59
N ALA A 169 2.59 13.34 12.58
CA ALA A 169 3.73 12.57 12.10
C ALA A 169 4.74 12.29 13.22
N GLY A 170 5.33 11.11 13.21
CA GLY A 170 6.28 10.61 14.19
C GLY A 170 5.66 10.02 15.45
N GLN A 171 4.38 10.24 15.70
CA GLN A 171 3.72 9.68 16.89
C GLN A 171 3.52 8.17 16.81
N LEU A 172 3.31 7.60 15.61
CA LEU A 172 3.21 6.14 15.44
C LEU A 172 4.47 5.42 15.94
N ALA A 173 5.63 5.86 15.52
CA ALA A 173 6.91 5.25 15.91
C ALA A 173 7.27 5.46 17.38
N GLN A 174 6.65 6.44 18.05
CA GLN A 174 6.86 6.76 19.47
C GLN A 174 5.82 6.12 20.39
N SER A 175 4.72 5.60 19.82
CA SER A 175 3.64 4.99 20.58
C SER A 175 4.00 3.57 20.98
N THR A 176 3.59 3.17 22.19
CA THR A 176 3.35 1.78 22.53
C THR A 176 1.92 1.41 22.17
N GLY A 177 1.60 0.12 22.16
CA GLY A 177 0.27 -0.35 21.78
C GLY A 177 0.26 -1.86 21.57
N VAL A 178 -0.75 -2.36 20.88
CA VAL A 178 -0.93 -3.79 20.63
C VAL A 178 -1.05 -4.01 19.12
N LEU A 179 -0.24 -4.93 18.58
CA LEU A 179 -0.46 -5.50 17.27
C LEU A 179 -1.47 -6.64 17.39
N GLN A 180 -2.44 -6.70 16.49
CA GLN A 180 -3.48 -7.71 16.47
C GLN A 180 -3.62 -8.29 15.07
N ALA A 181 -3.98 -9.57 14.97
CA ALA A 181 -4.29 -10.23 13.71
C ALA A 181 -5.79 -10.56 13.63
N LEU A 182 -6.37 -10.50 12.41
CA LEU A 182 -7.78 -10.79 12.18
C LEU A 182 -8.07 -12.28 12.28
N ALA A 183 -9.12 -12.64 13.01
CA ALA A 183 -9.69 -13.98 13.07
C ALA A 183 -11.19 -13.94 12.75
N VAL A 184 -11.75 -15.03 12.24
CA VAL A 184 -13.20 -15.18 12.07
C VAL A 184 -13.80 -15.69 13.38
N ALA A 185 -14.77 -14.95 13.91
CA ALA A 185 -15.35 -15.22 15.22
C ALA A 185 -15.97 -16.63 15.29
N GLY A 186 -15.54 -17.40 16.29
CA GLY A 186 -16.01 -18.77 16.48
C GLY A 186 -15.49 -19.81 15.47
N ALA A 187 -14.58 -19.43 14.56
CA ALA A 187 -13.99 -20.31 13.55
C ALA A 187 -12.47 -20.08 13.44
N PRO A 188 -11.68 -20.51 14.45
CA PRO A 188 -10.24 -20.28 14.45
C PRO A 188 -9.58 -20.91 13.22
N ASN A 189 -8.61 -20.20 12.64
CA ASN A 189 -7.92 -20.55 11.39
C ASN A 189 -8.89 -20.76 10.19
N TYR A 190 -9.98 -19.98 10.15
CA TYR A 190 -10.91 -20.01 9.02
C TYR A 190 -10.16 -19.69 7.73
N ASP A 191 -10.16 -20.63 6.79
CA ASP A 191 -9.42 -20.50 5.53
C ASP A 191 -10.18 -19.57 4.56
N THR A 192 -9.62 -18.39 4.32
CA THR A 192 -10.21 -17.38 3.42
C THR A 192 -9.73 -17.51 1.97
N ARG A 193 -8.73 -18.35 1.71
CA ARG A 193 -7.98 -18.37 0.45
C ARG A 193 -8.78 -18.92 -0.73
N THR A 194 -9.68 -19.87 -0.49
CA THR A 194 -10.51 -20.51 -1.51
C THR A 194 -11.88 -20.91 -0.94
N GLY A 195 -12.84 -21.26 -1.81
CA GLY A 195 -14.14 -21.77 -1.42
C GLY A 195 -15.05 -20.73 -0.77
N GLN A 196 -14.79 -19.45 -0.98
CA GLN A 196 -15.56 -18.38 -0.40
C GLN A 196 -16.83 -18.08 -1.22
N THR A 197 -17.83 -17.50 -0.58
CA THR A 197 -19.04 -17.04 -1.26
C THR A 197 -19.05 -15.51 -1.29
N VAL A 198 -19.02 -14.93 -2.48
CA VAL A 198 -19.12 -13.47 -2.67
C VAL A 198 -20.40 -12.95 -2.02
N GLY A 199 -20.30 -11.91 -1.23
CA GLY A 199 -21.37 -11.29 -0.46
C GLY A 199 -21.67 -11.96 0.88
N ALA A 200 -21.01 -13.08 1.22
CA ALA A 200 -21.14 -13.68 2.56
C ALA A 200 -20.46 -12.79 3.60
N VAL A 201 -21.17 -12.49 4.68
CA VAL A 201 -20.67 -11.69 5.80
C VAL A 201 -20.13 -12.61 6.88
N LEU A 202 -18.91 -12.40 7.30
CA LEU A 202 -18.23 -13.10 8.38
C LEU A 202 -18.09 -12.17 9.58
N ASP A 203 -18.51 -12.59 10.76
CA ASP A 203 -18.18 -11.88 12.00
C ASP A 203 -16.69 -12.06 12.30
N ILE A 204 -15.99 -10.99 12.70
CA ILE A 204 -14.56 -11.01 12.97
C ILE A 204 -14.24 -10.68 14.41
N GLU A 205 -13.11 -11.18 14.85
CA GLU A 205 -12.46 -10.82 16.13
C GLU A 205 -10.95 -10.60 15.89
N TRP A 206 -10.26 -10.11 16.90
CA TRP A 206 -8.84 -9.79 16.80
C TRP A 206 -8.07 -10.54 17.87
N VAL A 207 -6.95 -11.15 17.49
CA VAL A 207 -6.05 -11.86 18.39
C VAL A 207 -4.76 -11.05 18.58
N ASP A 208 -4.35 -10.86 19.84
CA ASP A 208 -3.16 -10.09 20.19
C ASP A 208 -1.88 -10.83 19.80
N ILE A 209 -0.91 -10.10 19.25
CA ILE A 209 0.44 -10.56 18.96
C ILE A 209 1.34 -10.17 20.13
N ASP A 210 1.98 -11.17 20.75
CA ASP A 210 2.84 -10.96 21.93
C ASP A 210 4.24 -10.44 21.54
N GLU A 211 4.74 -10.87 20.35
CA GLU A 211 6.07 -10.50 19.86
C GLU A 211 5.98 -9.80 18.48
N PRO A 212 5.63 -8.51 18.45
CA PRO A 212 5.47 -7.80 17.16
C PRO A 212 6.81 -7.52 16.44
N ASP A 213 7.95 -7.52 17.12
CA ASP A 213 9.29 -7.26 16.55
C ASP A 213 10.23 -8.47 16.76
N PRO A 214 9.92 -9.65 16.17
CA PRO A 214 10.69 -10.88 16.38
C PRO A 214 12.01 -10.84 15.60
N ALA A 215 12.97 -11.67 16.04
CA ALA A 215 14.25 -11.86 15.35
C ALA A 215 14.14 -12.69 14.06
N THR A 216 13.04 -13.43 13.89
CA THR A 216 12.75 -14.29 12.72
C THR A 216 11.33 -14.03 12.24
N ASP A 217 11.06 -14.27 10.95
CA ASP A 217 9.76 -14.02 10.30
C ASP A 217 8.63 -14.93 10.81
N THR A 218 8.14 -14.64 12.03
CA THR A 218 7.23 -15.53 12.80
C THR A 218 5.94 -14.87 13.24
N VAL A 219 5.69 -13.59 12.94
CA VAL A 219 4.48 -12.87 13.37
C VAL A 219 3.22 -13.58 12.90
N ARG A 220 3.14 -13.99 11.62
CA ARG A 220 1.99 -14.73 11.08
C ARG A 220 1.85 -16.14 11.67
N GLU A 221 2.96 -16.80 12.04
CA GLU A 221 2.91 -18.12 12.70
C GLU A 221 2.30 -17.99 14.09
N GLU A 222 2.69 -16.96 14.83
CA GLU A 222 2.07 -16.62 16.11
C GLU A 222 0.58 -16.31 15.92
N ALA A 223 0.22 -15.45 14.96
CA ALA A 223 -1.16 -15.09 14.65
C ALA A 223 -2.04 -16.32 14.42
N GLN A 224 -1.60 -17.23 13.55
CA GLN A 224 -2.34 -18.45 13.22
C GLN A 224 -2.36 -19.45 14.38
N SER A 225 -1.32 -19.52 15.21
CA SER A 225 -1.35 -20.32 16.43
C SER A 225 -2.42 -19.88 17.41
N LYS A 226 -2.84 -18.60 17.32
CA LYS A 226 -3.92 -17.99 18.12
C LYS A 226 -5.28 -17.95 17.40
N GLY A 227 -5.37 -18.53 16.19
CA GLY A 227 -6.60 -18.67 15.43
C GLY A 227 -6.86 -17.61 14.36
N ALA A 228 -5.88 -16.77 14.03
CA ALA A 228 -6.01 -15.80 12.93
C ALA A 228 -6.31 -16.50 11.60
N ALA A 229 -7.10 -15.85 10.75
CA ALA A 229 -7.47 -16.33 9.42
C ALA A 229 -6.27 -16.23 8.46
N PRO A 230 -5.89 -17.31 7.74
CA PRO A 230 -4.88 -17.24 6.69
C PRO A 230 -5.48 -16.65 5.41
N PHE A 231 -4.72 -15.78 4.77
CA PHE A 231 -4.99 -15.20 3.45
C PHE A 231 -3.89 -15.60 2.45
N GLU A 232 -4.10 -15.26 1.17
CA GLU A 232 -3.17 -15.57 0.09
C GLU A 232 -2.66 -14.29 -0.55
N ARG A 233 -1.39 -13.90 -0.29
CA ARG A 233 -0.76 -12.70 -0.84
C ARG A 233 -1.66 -11.46 -0.72
N GLN A 234 -1.74 -10.90 0.48
CA GLN A 234 -2.45 -9.63 0.67
C GLN A 234 -1.53 -8.49 0.24
N GLU A 235 -2.03 -7.65 -0.64
CA GLU A 235 -1.27 -6.56 -1.24
C GLU A 235 -1.92 -5.21 -0.89
N GLY A 236 -2.54 -4.55 -1.87
CA GLY A 236 -3.10 -3.23 -1.72
C GLY A 236 -4.18 -3.08 -0.65
N MET A 237 -4.23 -1.91 -0.02
CA MET A 237 -5.24 -1.58 0.97
C MET A 237 -5.66 -0.11 0.85
N TRP A 238 -6.96 0.15 1.02
CA TRP A 238 -7.48 1.52 1.05
C TRP A 238 -8.69 1.67 1.98
N VAL A 239 -8.92 2.92 2.45
CA VAL A 239 -10.07 3.26 3.27
C VAL A 239 -11.06 4.15 2.51
N GLY A 240 -12.34 3.85 2.61
CA GLY A 240 -13.39 4.67 2.02
C GLY A 240 -14.78 4.31 2.55
N GLY A 241 -15.68 5.30 2.65
CA GLY A 241 -17.04 5.06 3.11
C GLY A 241 -17.18 4.46 4.52
N GLY A 242 -16.14 4.57 5.35
CA GLY A 242 -16.11 3.95 6.69
C GLY A 242 -15.73 2.47 6.69
N LYS A 243 -15.17 1.98 5.59
CA LYS A 243 -14.72 0.60 5.41
C LYS A 243 -13.24 0.57 5.03
N VAL A 244 -12.60 -0.55 5.30
CA VAL A 244 -11.25 -0.89 4.84
C VAL A 244 -11.37 -1.94 3.75
N TYR A 245 -10.75 -1.68 2.61
CA TYR A 245 -10.70 -2.60 1.46
C TYR A 245 -9.28 -3.10 1.28
N PHE A 246 -9.12 -4.37 0.93
CA PHE A 246 -7.83 -4.93 0.55
C PHE A 246 -8.02 -6.02 -0.51
N ASP A 247 -6.97 -6.28 -1.26
CA ASP A 247 -6.91 -7.38 -2.21
C ASP A 247 -6.04 -8.53 -1.71
N CYS A 248 -6.24 -9.69 -2.32
CA CYS A 248 -5.42 -10.89 -2.20
C CYS A 248 -5.08 -11.34 -3.61
N THR A 249 -3.87 -11.05 -4.05
CA THR A 249 -3.43 -11.13 -5.46
C THR A 249 -3.63 -12.49 -6.09
N THR A 250 -3.38 -13.57 -5.35
CA THR A 250 -3.55 -14.94 -5.84
C THR A 250 -4.60 -15.73 -5.06
N GLY A 251 -5.47 -15.04 -4.31
CA GLY A 251 -6.61 -15.66 -3.64
C GLY A 251 -7.72 -16.04 -4.61
N GLY A 252 -8.69 -16.83 -4.10
CA GLY A 252 -9.86 -17.29 -4.85
C GLY A 252 -9.68 -18.65 -5.52
N ASP A 253 -10.79 -19.23 -5.96
CA ASP A 253 -10.82 -20.58 -6.58
C ASP A 253 -10.02 -20.63 -7.88
N ALA A 254 -9.95 -19.51 -8.61
CA ALA A 254 -9.15 -19.37 -9.83
C ALA A 254 -7.68 -18.98 -9.55
N GLY A 255 -7.33 -18.56 -8.32
CA GLY A 255 -6.01 -18.05 -7.98
C GLY A 255 -5.66 -16.72 -8.68
N LEU A 256 -6.66 -15.89 -8.96
CA LEU A 256 -6.52 -14.68 -9.79
C LEU A 256 -6.92 -13.40 -9.05
N GLY A 257 -7.32 -13.51 -7.81
CA GLY A 257 -7.55 -12.36 -6.92
C GLY A 257 -8.90 -12.35 -6.23
N GLN A 258 -8.88 -11.87 -5.00
CA GLN A 258 -10.04 -11.60 -4.16
C GLN A 258 -10.00 -10.15 -3.69
N ILE A 259 -11.18 -9.51 -3.59
CA ILE A 259 -11.33 -8.18 -3.00
C ILE A 259 -12.22 -8.29 -1.76
N TRP A 260 -11.66 -7.90 -0.64
CA TRP A 260 -12.30 -7.97 0.67
C TRP A 260 -12.66 -6.59 1.21
N GLU A 261 -13.78 -6.51 1.90
CA GLU A 261 -14.22 -5.35 2.67
C GLU A 261 -14.26 -5.73 4.16
N VAL A 262 -13.60 -4.94 5.01
CA VAL A 262 -13.74 -4.99 6.47
C VAL A 262 -14.55 -3.79 6.94
N ASP A 263 -15.57 -4.04 7.76
CA ASP A 263 -16.27 -3.03 8.55
C ASP A 263 -15.75 -3.06 9.98
N PRO A 264 -14.81 -2.19 10.36
CA PRO A 264 -14.26 -2.21 11.71
C PRO A 264 -15.29 -1.86 12.81
N ILE A 265 -16.30 -1.08 12.46
CA ILE A 265 -17.33 -0.66 13.41
C ILE A 265 -18.34 -1.78 13.66
N ALA A 266 -18.76 -2.47 12.60
CA ALA A 266 -19.65 -3.63 12.70
C ALA A 266 -18.90 -4.90 13.14
N SER A 267 -17.57 -4.91 13.10
CA SER A 267 -16.73 -6.10 13.31
C SER A 267 -17.09 -7.23 12.36
N THR A 268 -17.15 -6.91 11.06
CA THR A 268 -17.46 -7.89 10.00
C THR A 268 -16.49 -7.77 8.83
N MET A 269 -16.37 -8.86 8.07
CA MET A 269 -15.61 -8.93 6.83
C MET A 269 -16.46 -9.58 5.74
N THR A 270 -16.35 -9.09 4.51
CA THR A 270 -17.12 -9.58 3.36
C THR A 270 -16.22 -9.73 2.14
N LEU A 271 -16.24 -10.88 1.47
CA LEU A 271 -15.69 -11.00 0.13
C LEU A 271 -16.64 -10.29 -0.85
N ILE A 272 -16.20 -9.15 -1.39
CA ILE A 272 -17.05 -8.34 -2.29
C ILE A 272 -16.86 -8.69 -3.76
N TYR A 273 -15.70 -9.28 -4.11
CA TYR A 273 -15.41 -9.76 -5.45
C TYR A 273 -14.35 -10.87 -5.42
N GLU A 274 -14.52 -11.87 -6.28
CA GLU A 274 -13.54 -12.91 -6.57
C GLU A 274 -13.42 -13.07 -8.08
N SER A 275 -12.21 -13.09 -8.59
CA SER A 275 -11.97 -13.21 -10.03
C SER A 275 -12.45 -14.58 -10.55
N PRO A 276 -13.34 -14.62 -11.54
CA PRO A 276 -13.75 -15.88 -12.17
C PRO A 276 -12.79 -16.29 -13.30
N GLY A 277 -11.88 -15.40 -13.74
CA GLY A 277 -10.97 -15.65 -14.85
C GLY A 277 -10.18 -14.41 -15.26
N GLU A 278 -9.10 -14.61 -16.00
CA GLU A 278 -8.14 -13.58 -16.43
C GLU A 278 -8.76 -12.43 -17.24
N GLU A 279 -9.91 -12.68 -17.91
CA GLU A 279 -10.55 -11.66 -18.73
C GLU A 279 -11.21 -10.55 -17.89
N GLU A 280 -11.52 -10.82 -16.64
CA GLU A 280 -12.21 -9.87 -15.76
C GLU A 280 -11.25 -9.17 -14.79
N LEU A 281 -10.46 -9.94 -14.04
CA LEU A 281 -9.47 -9.45 -13.09
C LEU A 281 -8.32 -10.44 -13.00
N LYS A 282 -7.10 -9.94 -13.07
CA LYS A 282 -5.92 -10.79 -13.00
C LYS A 282 -4.88 -10.19 -12.05
N ASN A 283 -4.72 -10.85 -10.91
CA ASN A 283 -3.73 -10.51 -9.90
C ASN A 283 -3.76 -9.01 -9.52
N PRO A 284 -4.83 -8.53 -8.86
CA PRO A 284 -4.84 -7.19 -8.29
C PRO A 284 -3.74 -7.07 -7.25
N ASP A 285 -3.01 -5.96 -7.31
CA ASP A 285 -1.86 -5.69 -6.47
C ASP A 285 -2.05 -4.41 -5.65
N ASN A 286 -2.61 -3.39 -6.25
CA ASN A 286 -2.89 -2.13 -5.59
C ASN A 286 -4.38 -1.75 -5.73
N ILE A 287 -4.92 -1.09 -4.70
CA ILE A 287 -6.32 -0.68 -4.64
C ILE A 287 -6.46 0.76 -4.18
N VAL A 288 -7.42 1.50 -4.75
CA VAL A 288 -7.82 2.82 -4.28
C VAL A 288 -9.33 3.02 -4.37
N VAL A 289 -9.91 3.64 -3.34
CA VAL A 289 -11.32 4.07 -3.38
C VAL A 289 -11.42 5.38 -4.14
N THR A 290 -12.21 5.39 -5.20
CA THR A 290 -12.41 6.57 -6.03
C THR A 290 -13.34 7.60 -5.34
N PRO A 291 -13.27 8.90 -5.71
CA PRO A 291 -14.16 9.93 -5.16
C PRO A 291 -15.66 9.71 -5.47
N PHE A 292 -15.98 8.78 -6.35
CA PHE A 292 -17.36 8.42 -6.72
C PHE A 292 -17.78 7.05 -6.17
N GLY A 293 -16.94 6.42 -5.32
CA GLY A 293 -17.31 5.22 -4.55
C GLY A 293 -17.03 3.88 -5.23
N HIS A 294 -16.36 3.86 -6.41
CA HIS A 294 -15.84 2.63 -6.99
C HIS A 294 -14.45 2.32 -6.42
N LEU A 295 -13.98 1.09 -6.57
CA LEU A 295 -12.60 0.73 -6.37
C LEU A 295 -11.87 0.75 -7.72
N PHE A 296 -10.65 1.31 -7.76
CA PHE A 296 -9.73 1.07 -8.85
C PHE A 296 -8.68 0.08 -8.39
N LEU A 297 -8.52 -1.00 -9.16
CA LEU A 297 -7.64 -2.14 -8.90
C LEU A 297 -6.53 -2.09 -9.95
N GLN A 298 -5.30 -2.05 -9.53
CA GLN A 298 -4.13 -2.10 -10.38
C GLN A 298 -3.65 -3.54 -10.46
N GLU A 299 -3.46 -4.08 -11.68
CA GLU A 299 -3.01 -5.45 -11.89
C GLU A 299 -1.49 -5.55 -11.95
N ASP A 300 -0.90 -6.55 -11.27
CA ASP A 300 0.44 -7.08 -11.49
C ASP A 300 0.36 -8.47 -12.14
N SER A 301 0.35 -8.51 -13.44
CA SER A 301 0.15 -9.74 -14.17
C SER A 301 0.99 -9.83 -15.45
N SER A 302 0.83 -10.88 -16.22
CA SER A 302 1.35 -10.88 -17.58
C SER A 302 0.57 -9.90 -18.46
N PRO A 303 1.25 -9.17 -19.38
CA PRO A 303 0.63 -8.15 -20.23
C PRO A 303 -0.58 -8.65 -21.05
N PRO A 304 -1.53 -7.75 -21.37
CA PRO A 304 -1.53 -6.33 -21.04
C PRO A 304 -1.96 -6.07 -19.59
N GLN A 305 -1.35 -5.07 -18.95
CA GLN A 305 -1.70 -4.63 -17.60
C GLN A 305 -2.92 -3.71 -17.64
N PHE A 306 -3.79 -3.83 -16.63
CA PHE A 306 -5.00 -3.01 -16.52
C PHE A 306 -5.08 -2.27 -15.17
N VAL A 307 -5.78 -1.14 -15.20
CA VAL A 307 -6.50 -0.63 -14.05
C VAL A 307 -7.96 -1.00 -14.26
N ARG A 308 -8.51 -1.82 -13.37
CA ARG A 308 -9.92 -2.22 -13.40
C ARG A 308 -10.75 -1.35 -12.46
N GLY A 309 -12.00 -1.11 -12.81
CA GLY A 309 -12.96 -0.48 -11.92
C GLY A 309 -13.92 -1.51 -11.36
N LEU A 310 -14.14 -1.50 -10.05
CA LEU A 310 -15.16 -2.33 -9.39
C LEU A 310 -16.22 -1.42 -8.76
N THR A 311 -17.47 -1.60 -9.17
CA THR A 311 -18.60 -0.82 -8.65
C THR A 311 -19.09 -1.36 -7.31
N PRO A 312 -19.81 -0.57 -6.48
CA PRO A 312 -20.36 -1.04 -5.21
C PRO A 312 -21.34 -2.21 -5.31
N ASP A 313 -21.93 -2.42 -6.49
CA ASP A 313 -22.84 -3.55 -6.79
C ASP A 313 -22.13 -4.75 -7.42
N GLY A 314 -20.78 -4.75 -7.43
CA GLY A 314 -19.96 -5.88 -7.82
C GLY A 314 -19.69 -6.01 -9.33
N MET A 315 -20.00 -4.98 -10.14
CA MET A 315 -19.66 -4.99 -11.56
C MET A 315 -18.20 -4.53 -11.76
N ILE A 316 -17.45 -5.31 -12.54
CA ILE A 316 -16.09 -4.96 -12.95
C ILE A 316 -16.08 -4.39 -14.37
N TYR A 317 -15.16 -3.45 -14.65
CA TYR A 317 -14.97 -2.84 -15.97
C TYR A 317 -13.53 -2.41 -16.18
N ASP A 318 -13.10 -2.32 -17.43
CA ASP A 318 -11.79 -1.79 -17.81
C ASP A 318 -11.80 -0.27 -17.69
N PHE A 319 -10.94 0.28 -16.83
CA PHE A 319 -10.74 1.73 -16.77
C PHE A 319 -9.65 2.17 -17.75
N CYS A 320 -8.48 1.56 -17.69
CA CYS A 320 -7.42 1.75 -18.69
C CYS A 320 -6.51 0.52 -18.74
N ARG A 321 -5.70 0.45 -19.81
CA ARG A 321 -4.66 -0.57 -19.95
C ARG A 321 -3.35 0.05 -20.43
N SER A 322 -2.27 -0.65 -20.19
CA SER A 322 -0.95 -0.24 -20.67
C SER A 322 -0.81 -0.47 -22.18
N GLU A 323 -0.22 0.51 -22.87
CA GLU A 323 0.06 0.46 -24.31
C GLU A 323 1.53 0.81 -24.61
N THR A 324 2.28 1.29 -23.61
CA THR A 324 3.63 1.84 -23.80
C THR A 324 4.72 0.94 -23.28
N ASN A 325 4.49 0.24 -22.20
CA ASN A 325 5.35 -0.81 -21.67
C ASN A 325 4.51 -1.90 -21.01
N ASP A 326 5.12 -3.01 -20.67
CA ASP A 326 4.45 -4.21 -20.17
C ASP A 326 4.53 -4.33 -18.63
N THR A 327 5.05 -3.29 -17.93
CA THR A 327 5.15 -3.34 -16.49
C THR A 327 3.83 -3.00 -15.80
N GLU A 328 3.66 -3.45 -14.59
CA GLU A 328 2.46 -3.30 -13.78
C GLU A 328 2.06 -1.84 -13.55
N PHE A 329 0.79 -1.64 -13.18
CA PHE A 329 0.31 -0.41 -12.61
C PHE A 329 0.35 -0.48 -11.08
N ALA A 330 0.89 0.56 -10.43
CA ALA A 330 1.03 0.63 -8.98
C ALA A 330 0.71 2.04 -8.44
N GLY A 331 0.48 2.15 -7.14
CA GLY A 331 0.41 3.41 -6.41
C GLY A 331 -0.70 4.36 -6.86
N GLY A 332 -1.83 3.84 -7.31
CA GLY A 332 -2.97 4.66 -7.73
C GLY A 332 -3.51 5.51 -6.59
N CYS A 333 -3.63 6.84 -6.81
CA CYS A 333 -4.22 7.74 -5.83
C CYS A 333 -4.91 8.94 -6.49
N PHE A 334 -5.93 9.49 -5.83
CA PHE A 334 -6.54 10.73 -6.28
C PHE A 334 -5.93 11.95 -5.59
N ASP A 335 -5.85 13.08 -6.32
CA ASP A 335 -5.53 14.34 -5.69
C ASP A 335 -6.62 14.70 -4.65
N PRO A 336 -6.31 15.51 -3.61
CA PRO A 336 -7.28 15.85 -2.57
C PRO A 336 -8.58 16.53 -3.04
N SER A 337 -8.63 16.98 -4.29
CA SER A 337 -9.88 17.49 -4.89
C SER A 337 -10.70 16.40 -5.59
N GLY A 338 -10.18 15.20 -5.74
CA GLY A 338 -10.80 14.08 -6.45
C GLY A 338 -10.94 14.32 -7.96
N ARG A 339 -10.07 15.14 -8.55
CA ARG A 339 -10.17 15.51 -9.98
C ARG A 339 -9.08 14.90 -10.84
N ILE A 340 -7.97 14.51 -10.24
CA ILE A 340 -6.82 13.96 -10.92
C ILE A 340 -6.54 12.61 -10.29
N PHE A 341 -6.53 11.57 -11.09
CA PHE A 341 -6.04 10.25 -10.71
C PHE A 341 -4.58 10.15 -11.12
N PHE A 342 -3.71 9.96 -10.16
CA PHE A 342 -2.31 9.64 -10.38
C PHE A 342 -2.13 8.13 -10.26
N VAL A 343 -1.35 7.54 -11.17
CA VAL A 343 -1.00 6.13 -11.14
C VAL A 343 0.39 5.96 -11.74
N ASN A 344 1.18 5.08 -11.15
CA ASN A 344 2.48 4.70 -11.64
C ASN A 344 2.35 3.54 -12.62
N GLN A 345 3.23 3.50 -13.61
CA GLN A 345 3.66 2.30 -14.28
C GLN A 345 5.07 2.04 -13.77
N GLN A 346 5.30 0.90 -13.14
CA GLN A 346 6.45 0.64 -12.27
C GLN A 346 7.78 0.82 -12.98
N GLY A 347 7.87 0.42 -14.25
CA GLY A 347 9.10 0.40 -15.01
C GLY A 347 9.91 -0.85 -14.76
N ASP A 348 10.66 -1.26 -15.76
CA ASP A 348 11.51 -2.44 -15.69
C ASP A 348 13.00 -2.04 -15.74
N ARG A 349 13.86 -2.99 -15.46
CA ARG A 349 15.32 -2.84 -15.45
C ARG A 349 15.91 -3.28 -16.78
N PRO A 350 17.04 -2.73 -17.19
CA PRO A 350 17.88 -1.68 -16.63
C PRO A 350 17.48 -0.25 -17.05
N THR A 351 16.47 -0.10 -17.86
CA THR A 351 16.02 1.23 -18.31
C THR A 351 14.77 1.64 -17.56
N PRO A 352 14.79 2.80 -16.88
CA PRO A 352 13.64 3.30 -16.20
C PRO A 352 12.61 3.81 -17.22
N GLU A 353 11.74 2.95 -17.68
CA GLU A 353 10.49 3.34 -18.34
C GLU A 353 9.38 3.61 -17.33
N ALA A 354 9.76 3.76 -16.05
CA ALA A 354 8.85 4.11 -14.99
C ALA A 354 8.20 5.48 -15.24
N VAL A 355 6.88 5.52 -15.21
CA VAL A 355 6.09 6.71 -15.52
C VAL A 355 5.02 6.92 -14.45
N THR A 356 4.83 8.16 -14.02
CA THR A 356 3.64 8.55 -13.26
C THR A 356 2.69 9.28 -14.20
N TYR A 357 1.51 8.71 -14.40
CA TYR A 357 0.43 9.33 -15.19
C TYR A 357 -0.42 10.24 -14.29
N ALA A 358 -0.88 11.35 -14.87
CA ALA A 358 -1.89 12.24 -14.29
C ALA A 358 -3.13 12.20 -15.18
N ILE A 359 -4.15 11.49 -14.77
CA ILE A 359 -5.37 11.25 -15.56
C ILE A 359 -6.47 12.16 -15.07
N THR A 360 -7.04 12.95 -15.96
CA THR A 360 -8.19 13.80 -15.69
C THR A 360 -9.38 13.31 -16.49
N GLY A 361 -10.56 13.38 -15.91
CA GLY A 361 -11.75 12.86 -16.57
C GLY A 361 -13.03 13.50 -16.09
N PRO A 362 -14.16 13.19 -16.77
CA PRO A 362 -15.49 13.66 -16.38
C PRO A 362 -16.03 12.81 -15.22
N TRP A 363 -15.30 12.71 -14.11
CA TRP A 363 -15.62 11.85 -12.96
C TRP A 363 -17.07 11.97 -12.44
N ARG A 364 -17.71 13.12 -12.68
CA ARG A 364 -19.12 13.34 -12.32
C ARG A 364 -20.10 12.58 -13.23
N ALA A 365 -19.71 12.23 -14.44
CA ALA A 365 -20.56 11.50 -15.38
C ALA A 365 -20.71 10.01 -14.97
N VAL A 366 -19.79 9.49 -14.18
CA VAL A 366 -19.79 8.11 -13.67
C VAL A 366 -20.75 7.93 -12.48
N ARG A 367 -21.20 9.03 -11.84
CA ARG A 367 -22.12 9.00 -10.68
C ARG A 367 -23.60 8.74 -11.05
N GLY A 368 -23.93 8.57 -12.31
CA GLY A 368 -25.31 8.52 -12.80
C GLY A 368 -25.61 7.36 -13.74
N GLY A 369 -24.90 6.25 -13.60
CA GLY A 369 -25.22 5.00 -14.30
C GLY A 369 -26.09 4.09 -13.45
#